data_96f85c0fb0be40bd65ac033462f6afdd
#
_entry.id   96f85c0fb0be40bd65ac033462f6afdd
#
_cell.length_a   1.000
_cell.length_b   1.000
_cell.length_c   1.000
_cell.angle_alpha   90.00
_cell.angle_beta   90.00
_cell.angle_gamma   90.00
#
_symmetry.space_group_name_H-M   'P 1'
#
loop_
_entity.id
_entity.type
_entity.pdbx_description
1 polymer ?
#
loop_
_entity_poly.entity_id
_entity_poly.type
_entity_poly.pdbx_seq_one_letter_code
_entity_poly.pdbx_strand_id
1 'polypeptide(L)'
;MSCNRFDLPNTRREFLQTAGCGFGAVALAGLMGEQNASAATTLPQRAAKAKSVIFLFMEGGPSHLDTFDYKPLLNKLAGHSLPASFKAPITAMGETKSPILECKRTWKQHGQGGLWISDWFSNVAMHADDLAVIHSCASSGINHAGGVCSMNTGSVFGGRPSLGAWAQYGLGT
;
A
#
# COMPACT_ATOMS: atom_id res chain seq x y z
N MET A 1 -20.10 20.89 10.10
CA MET A 1 -18.98 19.97 9.83
C MET A 1 -18.78 19.96 8.33
N SER A 2 -17.70 20.59 7.86
CA SER A 2 -17.41 20.75 6.43
C SER A 2 -16.95 19.39 5.88
N CYS A 3 -17.70 18.81 4.93
CA CYS A 3 -17.19 17.72 4.11
C CYS A 3 -15.96 18.25 3.35
N ASN A 4 -14.78 17.72 3.62
CA ASN A 4 -13.61 17.93 2.77
C ASN A 4 -13.98 17.46 1.36
N ARG A 5 -14.25 18.39 0.47
CA ARG A 5 -14.29 18.14 -0.96
C ARG A 5 -12.90 17.65 -1.33
N PHE A 6 -12.81 16.44 -1.85
CA PHE A 6 -11.64 16.01 -2.59
C PHE A 6 -11.51 16.96 -3.79
N ASP A 7 -10.55 17.86 -3.74
CA ASP A 7 -10.22 18.67 -4.90
C ASP A 7 -9.78 17.71 -6.00
N LEU A 8 -10.51 17.72 -7.11
CA LEU A 8 -10.13 16.90 -8.26
C LEU A 8 -8.80 17.45 -8.78
N PRO A 9 -7.82 16.59 -9.07
CA PRO A 9 -6.56 17.03 -9.60
C PRO A 9 -6.77 17.81 -10.91
N ASN A 10 -6.28 19.03 -10.96
CA ASN A 10 -6.46 19.93 -12.10
C ASN A 10 -5.50 19.62 -13.25
N THR A 11 -4.47 18.82 -13.00
CA THR A 11 -3.46 18.46 -13.99
C THR A 11 -3.27 16.95 -14.04
N ARG A 12 -2.80 16.46 -15.19
CA ARG A 12 -2.44 15.04 -15.36
C ARG A 12 -1.37 14.60 -14.35
N ARG A 13 -0.44 15.48 -13.99
CA ARG A 13 0.62 15.22 -13.01
C ARG A 13 0.04 15.04 -11.61
N GLU A 14 -0.85 15.94 -11.17
CA GLU A 14 -1.50 15.84 -9.86
C GLU A 14 -2.36 14.57 -9.77
N PHE A 15 -3.04 14.23 -10.86
CA PHE A 15 -3.80 12.99 -10.93
C PHE A 15 -2.90 11.76 -10.73
N LEU A 16 -1.76 11.67 -11.42
CA LEU A 16 -0.82 10.56 -11.28
C LEU A 16 -0.20 10.50 -9.88
N GLN A 17 0.08 11.64 -9.27
CA GLN A 17 0.58 11.70 -7.88
C GLN A 17 -0.46 11.17 -6.88
N THR A 18 -1.73 11.43 -7.12
CA THR A 18 -2.82 11.01 -6.22
C THR A 18 -3.25 9.56 -6.48
N ALA A 19 -3.28 9.13 -7.75
CA ALA A 19 -3.77 7.82 -8.17
C ALA A 19 -2.81 6.67 -7.85
N GLY A 20 -1.50 6.95 -7.77
CA GLY A 20 -0.46 5.93 -7.64
C GLY A 20 -0.20 5.45 -6.21
N CYS A 21 -1.06 5.74 -5.23
CA CYS A 21 -0.87 5.37 -3.81
C CYS A 21 0.52 5.75 -3.26
N GLY A 22 1.14 6.80 -3.79
CA GLY A 22 2.49 7.25 -3.45
C GLY A 22 3.61 6.46 -4.13
N PHE A 23 3.50 5.16 -4.33
CA PHE A 23 4.55 4.31 -4.93
C PHE A 23 4.71 4.54 -6.43
N GLY A 24 3.61 4.56 -7.16
CA GLY A 24 3.64 4.86 -8.60
C GLY A 24 4.12 6.28 -8.88
N ALA A 25 3.79 7.23 -8.01
CA ALA A 25 4.27 8.60 -8.12
C ALA A 25 5.78 8.69 -7.88
N VAL A 26 6.33 7.94 -6.93
CA VAL A 26 7.79 7.88 -6.67
C VAL A 26 8.52 7.22 -7.83
N ALA A 27 8.00 6.11 -8.36
CA ALA A 27 8.58 5.44 -9.53
C ALA A 27 8.51 6.33 -10.78
N LEU A 28 7.36 6.98 -11.02
CA LEU A 28 7.17 7.89 -12.14
C LEU A 28 8.02 9.15 -12.00
N ALA A 29 8.14 9.73 -10.80
CA ALA A 29 9.04 10.86 -10.56
C ALA A 29 10.51 10.49 -10.79
N GLY A 30 10.90 9.26 -10.46
CA GLY A 30 12.23 8.72 -10.80
C GLY A 30 12.47 8.63 -12.30
N LEU A 31 11.48 8.23 -13.08
CA LEU A 31 11.56 8.11 -14.54
C LEU A 31 11.50 9.49 -15.25
N MET A 32 10.73 10.43 -14.71
CA MET A 32 10.55 11.77 -15.31
C MET A 32 11.61 12.79 -14.85
N GLY A 33 12.38 12.47 -13.80
CA GLY A 33 13.41 13.36 -13.24
C GLY A 33 14.57 13.67 -14.19
N GLU A 34 14.75 12.88 -15.25
CA GLU A 34 15.77 13.14 -16.29
C GLU A 34 15.38 14.25 -17.27
N GLN A 35 14.09 14.60 -17.40
CA GLN A 35 13.64 15.53 -18.44
C GLN A 35 13.27 16.94 -17.99
N ASN A 36 13.13 17.21 -16.69
CA ASN A 36 12.69 18.53 -16.21
C ASN A 36 13.39 18.96 -14.91
N ALA A 37 14.61 19.45 -15.00
CA ALA A 37 15.37 20.04 -13.90
C ALA A 37 14.82 21.41 -13.42
N SER A 38 13.58 21.79 -13.72
CA SER A 38 13.05 23.15 -13.47
C SER A 38 11.89 23.27 -12.47
N ALA A 39 11.46 22.20 -11.82
CA ALA A 39 10.45 22.29 -10.75
C ALA A 39 11.07 21.80 -9.44
N ALA A 40 11.70 22.71 -8.73
CA ALA A 40 12.33 22.48 -7.44
C ALA A 40 11.27 22.09 -6.39
N THR A 41 11.12 20.80 -6.14
CA THR A 41 10.72 20.31 -4.83
C THR A 41 11.98 19.80 -4.13
N THR A 42 12.26 20.34 -2.96
CA THR A 42 13.46 20.16 -2.14
C THR A 42 13.65 18.78 -1.52
N LEU A 43 13.19 17.73 -2.18
CA LEU A 43 13.54 16.36 -1.81
C LEU A 43 14.85 15.98 -2.50
N PRO A 44 15.80 15.32 -1.81
CA PRO A 44 17.03 14.86 -2.44
C PRO A 44 16.68 13.90 -3.57
N GLN A 45 16.74 14.38 -4.79
CA GLN A 45 16.51 13.57 -5.98
C GLN A 45 17.69 12.60 -6.13
N ARG A 46 17.46 11.35 -5.83
CA ARG A 46 18.41 10.30 -6.22
C ARG A 46 18.34 10.13 -7.74
N ALA A 47 19.50 9.99 -8.37
CA ALA A 47 19.56 9.66 -9.78
C ALA A 47 18.71 8.41 -10.07
N ALA A 48 17.86 8.48 -11.09
CA ALA A 48 17.01 7.37 -11.49
C ALA A 48 17.88 6.17 -11.92
N LYS A 49 17.76 5.04 -11.23
CA LYS A 49 18.49 3.81 -11.54
C LYS A 49 17.59 2.76 -12.19
N ALA A 50 16.29 2.81 -11.91
CA ALA A 50 15.33 1.86 -12.45
C ALA A 50 14.93 2.24 -13.88
N LYS A 51 15.02 1.28 -14.80
CA LYS A 51 14.58 1.42 -16.21
C LYS A 51 13.18 0.86 -16.44
N SER A 52 12.72 -0.01 -15.57
CA SER A 52 11.42 -0.67 -15.65
C SER A 52 10.81 -0.84 -14.28
N VAL A 53 9.48 -0.81 -14.22
CA VAL A 53 8.71 -1.06 -13.00
C VAL A 53 7.74 -2.19 -13.28
N ILE A 54 7.73 -3.19 -12.41
CA ILE A 54 6.75 -4.27 -12.42
C ILE A 54 5.88 -4.11 -11.18
N PHE A 55 4.57 -3.95 -11.38
CA PHE A 55 3.60 -3.89 -10.30
C PHE A 55 2.96 -5.26 -10.10
N LEU A 56 3.39 -5.97 -9.05
CA LEU A 56 2.84 -7.28 -8.67
C LEU A 56 1.69 -7.04 -7.68
N PHE A 57 0.47 -7.20 -8.15
CA PHE A 57 -0.72 -6.97 -7.36
C PHE A 57 -1.35 -8.31 -6.93
N MET A 58 -1.58 -8.46 -5.63
CA MET A 58 -2.30 -9.62 -5.08
C MET A 58 -3.76 -9.22 -4.85
N GLU A 59 -4.64 -9.65 -5.74
CA GLU A 59 -6.07 -9.36 -5.68
C GLU A 59 -6.71 -9.93 -4.41
N GLY A 60 -7.63 -9.18 -3.82
CA GLY A 60 -8.27 -9.54 -2.56
C GLY A 60 -7.42 -9.29 -1.31
N GLY A 61 -6.12 -9.05 -1.48
CA GLY A 61 -5.17 -8.70 -0.43
C GLY A 61 -4.93 -9.80 0.61
N PRO A 62 -3.71 -10.27 0.79
CA PRO A 62 -3.37 -11.14 1.92
C PRO A 62 -3.46 -10.34 3.22
N SER A 63 -3.75 -11.01 4.33
CA SER A 63 -3.69 -10.40 5.65
C SER A 63 -2.27 -9.90 5.94
N HIS A 64 -2.11 -8.60 6.17
CA HIS A 64 -0.80 -8.03 6.53
C HIS A 64 -0.32 -8.57 7.88
N LEU A 65 -1.25 -8.92 8.79
CA LEU A 65 -0.97 -9.52 10.10
C LEU A 65 -0.46 -10.97 10.00
N ASP A 66 -0.56 -11.59 8.84
CA ASP A 66 -0.06 -12.94 8.57
C ASP A 66 1.15 -12.94 7.63
N THR A 67 1.63 -11.78 7.18
CA THR A 67 2.68 -11.67 6.15
C THR A 67 3.91 -10.90 6.60
N PHE A 68 3.82 -9.58 6.79
CA PHE A 68 4.96 -8.70 7.08
C PHE A 68 4.80 -7.86 8.35
N ASP A 69 3.62 -7.84 8.96
CA ASP A 69 3.32 -6.98 10.11
C ASP A 69 3.16 -7.78 11.40
N TYR A 70 4.28 -8.16 12.00
CA TYR A 70 4.32 -8.96 13.22
C TYR A 70 3.72 -8.22 14.41
N LYS A 71 2.62 -8.73 14.96
CA LYS A 71 1.89 -8.19 16.11
C LYS A 71 1.78 -9.23 17.24
N PRO A 72 2.78 -9.37 18.11
CA PRO A 72 2.73 -10.37 19.20
C PRO A 72 1.58 -10.17 20.18
N LEU A 73 1.07 -8.93 20.29
CA LEU A 73 -0.10 -8.62 21.12
C LEU A 73 -1.37 -9.31 20.63
N LEU A 74 -1.45 -9.61 19.33
CA LEU A 74 -2.60 -10.29 18.73
C LEU A 74 -2.84 -11.65 19.40
N ASN A 75 -1.79 -12.45 19.56
CA ASN A 75 -1.88 -13.77 20.18
C ASN A 75 -2.14 -13.69 21.69
N LYS A 76 -1.67 -12.63 22.36
CA LYS A 76 -1.98 -12.39 23.77
C LYS A 76 -3.46 -12.04 24.02
N LEU A 77 -4.10 -11.41 23.04
CA LEU A 77 -5.50 -10.98 23.10
C LEU A 77 -6.44 -11.95 22.36
N ALA A 78 -5.93 -13.03 21.79
CA ALA A 78 -6.73 -14.01 21.06
C ALA A 78 -7.89 -14.56 21.93
N GLY A 79 -9.06 -14.66 21.33
CA GLY A 79 -10.28 -15.10 22.01
C GLY A 79 -10.97 -14.02 22.86
N HIS A 80 -10.36 -12.86 23.07
CA HIS A 80 -10.95 -11.73 23.78
C HIS A 80 -11.53 -10.69 22.82
N SER A 81 -12.46 -9.90 23.30
CA SER A 81 -12.96 -8.73 22.57
C SER A 81 -11.87 -7.67 22.40
N LEU A 82 -11.98 -6.86 21.38
CA LEU A 82 -11.07 -5.73 21.15
C LEU A 82 -11.10 -4.80 22.38
N PRO A 83 -9.93 -4.45 22.96
CA PRO A 83 -9.89 -3.54 24.11
C PRO A 83 -10.53 -2.19 23.81
N ALA A 84 -11.21 -1.59 24.78
CA ALA A 84 -11.91 -0.32 24.62
C ALA A 84 -11.00 0.88 24.24
N SER A 85 -9.69 0.74 24.44
CA SER A 85 -8.69 1.73 23.99
C SER A 85 -8.52 1.79 22.48
N PHE A 86 -8.98 0.77 21.75
CA PHE A 86 -8.94 0.74 20.29
C PHE A 86 -10.26 1.26 19.71
N LYS A 87 -10.17 2.05 18.65
CA LYS A 87 -11.35 2.43 17.88
C LYS A 87 -11.96 1.20 17.23
N ALA A 88 -13.27 1.03 17.38
CA ALA A 88 -13.97 -0.08 16.73
C ALA A 88 -13.71 -0.06 15.21
N PRO A 89 -13.35 -1.20 14.60
CA PRO A 89 -13.10 -1.28 13.16
C PRO A 89 -14.41 -1.11 12.40
N ILE A 90 -14.33 -0.50 11.23
CA ILE A 90 -15.42 -0.52 10.25
C ILE A 90 -15.24 -1.78 9.42
N THR A 91 -16.18 -2.70 9.47
CA THR A 91 -16.15 -3.95 8.71
C THR A 91 -17.24 -3.96 7.65
N ALA A 92 -17.01 -4.67 6.55
CA ALA A 92 -17.96 -4.77 5.45
C ALA A 92 -19.30 -5.39 5.87
N MET A 93 -19.30 -6.25 6.89
CA MET A 93 -20.48 -6.95 7.40
C MET A 93 -21.05 -6.28 8.66
N GLY A 94 -20.50 -5.15 9.11
CA GLY A 94 -20.92 -4.47 10.33
C GLY A 94 -20.61 -5.19 11.64
N GLU A 95 -19.88 -6.31 11.58
CA GLU A 95 -19.50 -7.07 12.77
C GLU A 95 -18.36 -6.36 13.53
N THR A 96 -18.59 -6.03 14.79
CA THR A 96 -17.61 -5.30 15.63
C THR A 96 -17.34 -6.00 16.97
N LYS A 97 -18.05 -7.10 17.26
CA LYS A 97 -17.99 -7.79 18.56
C LYS A 97 -17.28 -9.13 18.50
N SER A 98 -16.84 -9.56 17.32
CA SER A 98 -16.10 -10.81 17.17
C SER A 98 -14.82 -10.81 17.99
N PRO A 99 -14.45 -11.92 18.61
CA PRO A 99 -13.20 -12.05 19.32
C PRO A 99 -12.00 -11.91 18.38
N ILE A 100 -10.88 -11.46 18.92
CA ILE A 100 -9.63 -11.34 18.17
C ILE A 100 -9.16 -12.73 17.75
N LEU A 101 -8.84 -12.90 16.49
CA LEU A 101 -8.30 -14.14 15.93
C LEU A 101 -6.79 -14.25 16.21
N GLU A 102 -6.37 -15.42 16.61
CA GLU A 102 -4.95 -15.75 16.77
C GLU A 102 -4.23 -15.76 15.42
N CYS A 103 -3.04 -15.18 15.35
CA CYS A 103 -2.13 -15.38 14.21
C CYS A 103 -1.38 -16.70 14.38
N LYS A 104 -1.61 -17.66 13.47
CA LYS A 104 -1.00 -19.00 13.51
C LYS A 104 0.30 -19.10 12.73
N ARG A 105 0.86 -17.96 12.30
CA ARG A 105 2.12 -17.93 11.55
C ARG A 105 3.33 -17.99 12.46
N THR A 106 4.38 -18.61 11.97
CA THR A 106 5.70 -18.50 12.58
C THR A 106 6.44 -17.31 11.97
N TRP A 107 7.14 -16.57 12.84
CA TRP A 107 7.77 -15.31 12.47
C TRP A 107 9.27 -15.38 12.74
N LYS A 108 10.05 -14.86 11.81
CA LYS A 108 11.50 -14.68 11.98
C LYS A 108 11.92 -13.32 11.44
N GLN A 109 13.01 -12.80 11.99
CA GLN A 109 13.71 -11.65 11.41
C GLN A 109 14.64 -12.14 10.32
N HIS A 110 14.65 -11.43 9.19
CA HIS A 110 15.46 -11.75 8.02
C HIS A 110 16.27 -10.53 7.59
N GLY A 111 17.41 -10.81 6.91
CA GLY A 111 18.33 -9.80 6.45
C GLY A 111 19.08 -9.08 7.57
N GLN A 112 19.96 -8.17 7.19
CA GLN A 112 20.73 -7.32 8.12
C GLN A 112 19.82 -6.26 8.77
N GLY A 113 18.76 -5.83 8.04
CA GLY A 113 17.76 -4.90 8.53
C GLY A 113 16.80 -5.48 9.56
N GLY A 114 16.79 -6.80 9.77
CA GLY A 114 15.93 -7.46 10.76
C GLY A 114 14.44 -7.39 10.43
N LEU A 115 14.06 -7.43 9.14
CA LEU A 115 12.67 -7.38 8.70
C LEU A 115 11.90 -8.62 9.17
N TRP A 116 10.78 -8.42 9.86
CA TRP A 116 9.90 -9.51 10.26
C TRP A 116 9.11 -10.02 9.06
N ILE A 117 9.25 -11.32 8.76
CA ILE A 117 8.53 -11.99 7.69
C ILE A 117 8.00 -13.33 8.21
N SER A 118 6.76 -13.65 7.85
CA SER A 118 6.15 -14.92 8.22
C SER A 118 6.61 -16.08 7.34
N ASP A 119 6.34 -17.28 7.81
CA ASP A 119 6.64 -18.53 7.10
C ASP A 119 5.97 -18.65 5.71
N TRP A 120 4.93 -17.87 5.44
CA TRP A 120 4.28 -17.85 4.11
C TRP A 120 5.17 -17.27 3.00
N PHE A 121 6.08 -16.38 3.34
CA PHE A 121 6.94 -15.69 2.39
C PHE A 121 8.41 -16.08 2.49
N SER A 122 8.68 -17.38 2.73
CA SER A 122 10.04 -17.90 2.90
C SER A 122 10.98 -17.59 1.73
N ASN A 123 10.48 -17.62 0.48
CA ASN A 123 11.29 -17.27 -0.70
C ASN A 123 11.55 -15.75 -0.77
N VAL A 124 10.57 -14.92 -0.46
CA VAL A 124 10.74 -13.46 -0.39
C VAL A 124 11.68 -13.06 0.73
N ALA A 125 11.68 -13.80 1.83
CA ALA A 125 12.55 -13.58 2.97
C ALA A 125 14.05 -13.68 2.64
N MET A 126 14.43 -14.41 1.58
CA MET A 126 15.81 -14.46 1.09
C MET A 126 16.29 -13.12 0.51
N HIS A 127 15.38 -12.24 0.17
CA HIS A 127 15.62 -10.91 -0.39
C HIS A 127 15.26 -9.78 0.59
N ALA A 128 15.25 -10.07 1.89
CA ALA A 128 14.76 -9.13 2.90
C ALA A 128 15.50 -7.79 2.88
N ASP A 129 16.79 -7.77 2.58
CA ASP A 129 17.61 -6.55 2.52
C ASP A 129 17.35 -5.71 1.25
N ASP A 130 16.71 -6.30 0.23
CA ASP A 130 16.30 -5.62 -0.99
C ASP A 130 14.88 -5.03 -0.88
N LEU A 131 14.17 -5.29 0.23
CA LEU A 131 12.77 -4.89 0.41
C LEU A 131 12.62 -3.63 1.25
N ALA A 132 11.71 -2.76 0.83
CA ALA A 132 11.17 -1.68 1.66
C ALA A 132 9.69 -1.96 1.94
N VAL A 133 9.34 -2.24 3.20
CA VAL A 133 7.96 -2.55 3.60
C VAL A 133 7.32 -1.33 4.25
N ILE A 134 6.16 -0.94 3.73
CA ILE A 134 5.38 0.19 4.26
C ILE A 134 4.15 -0.35 4.98
N HIS A 135 4.16 -0.31 6.31
CA HIS A 135 3.08 -0.84 7.16
C HIS A 135 1.91 0.14 7.33
N SER A 136 2.08 1.41 6.96
CA SER A 136 1.12 2.48 7.23
C SER A 136 0.18 2.82 6.07
N CYS A 137 0.13 1.98 5.04
CA CYS A 137 -0.80 2.19 3.92
C CYS A 137 -2.24 1.95 4.38
N ALA A 138 -3.11 2.91 4.10
CA ALA A 138 -4.53 2.82 4.39
C ALA A 138 -5.36 3.20 3.16
N SER A 139 -6.51 2.56 3.01
CA SER A 139 -7.47 2.83 1.94
C SER A 139 -8.88 2.98 2.51
N SER A 140 -9.73 3.68 1.80
CA SER A 140 -11.16 3.82 2.13
C SER A 140 -12.01 2.64 1.60
N GLY A 141 -11.41 1.67 0.92
CA GLY A 141 -12.10 0.46 0.46
C GLY A 141 -12.44 -0.46 1.63
N ILE A 142 -13.73 -0.54 2.00
CA ILE A 142 -14.21 -1.37 3.12
C ILE A 142 -14.28 -2.86 2.72
N ASN A 143 -14.53 -3.14 1.46
CA ASN A 143 -14.59 -4.50 0.89
C ASN A 143 -13.48 -4.72 -0.14
N HIS A 144 -13.29 -5.98 -0.55
CA HIS A 144 -12.24 -6.35 -1.50
C HIS A 144 -12.36 -5.60 -2.84
N ALA A 145 -13.56 -5.48 -3.40
CA ALA A 145 -13.77 -4.78 -4.68
C ALA A 145 -13.38 -3.31 -4.61
N GLY A 146 -13.82 -2.59 -3.58
CA GLY A 146 -13.42 -1.20 -3.35
C GLY A 146 -11.92 -1.05 -3.07
N GLY A 147 -11.34 -1.99 -2.32
CA GLY A 147 -9.89 -2.05 -2.05
C GLY A 147 -9.07 -2.26 -3.32
N VAL A 148 -9.47 -3.21 -4.17
CA VAL A 148 -8.84 -3.48 -5.47
C VAL A 148 -8.91 -2.26 -6.38
N CYS A 149 -10.08 -1.64 -6.51
CA CYS A 149 -10.23 -0.41 -7.28
C CYS A 149 -9.33 0.70 -6.74
N SER A 150 -9.31 0.90 -5.42
CA SER A 150 -8.51 1.95 -4.78
C SER A 150 -7.01 1.75 -5.03
N MET A 151 -6.50 0.53 -4.89
CA MET A 151 -5.09 0.22 -5.12
C MET A 151 -4.67 0.42 -6.59
N ASN A 152 -5.52 0.04 -7.54
CA ASN A 152 -5.18 0.11 -8.95
C ASN A 152 -5.46 1.47 -9.59
N THR A 153 -6.43 2.24 -9.08
CA THR A 153 -6.94 3.44 -9.75
C THR A 153 -6.97 4.69 -8.87
N GLY A 154 -6.67 4.56 -7.58
CA GLY A 154 -6.79 5.64 -6.61
C GLY A 154 -8.24 5.98 -6.21
N SER A 155 -9.21 5.17 -6.60
CA SER A 155 -10.63 5.37 -6.29
C SER A 155 -11.30 4.06 -5.90
N VAL A 156 -12.21 4.10 -4.93
CA VAL A 156 -13.02 2.94 -4.56
C VAL A 156 -14.11 2.61 -5.60
N PHE A 157 -14.35 3.51 -6.53
CA PHE A 157 -15.31 3.32 -7.62
C PHE A 157 -14.61 2.86 -8.89
N GLY A 158 -15.21 1.95 -9.62
CA GLY A 158 -14.75 1.52 -10.94
C GLY A 158 -14.80 2.62 -12.01
N GLY A 159 -14.29 2.31 -13.21
CA GLY A 159 -14.34 3.18 -14.38
C GLY A 159 -13.16 4.17 -14.52
N ARG A 160 -12.16 4.11 -13.63
CA ARG A 160 -10.93 4.90 -13.77
C ARG A 160 -9.80 4.02 -14.31
N PRO A 161 -8.90 4.58 -15.15
CA PRO A 161 -7.74 3.86 -15.65
C PRO A 161 -6.78 3.47 -14.52
N SER A 162 -6.12 2.33 -14.68
CA SER A 162 -5.05 1.89 -13.77
C SER A 162 -3.79 2.74 -13.93
N LEU A 163 -2.86 2.63 -12.98
CA LEU A 163 -1.54 3.28 -13.07
C LEU A 163 -0.81 2.93 -14.37
N GLY A 164 -0.82 1.65 -14.77
CA GLY A 164 -0.19 1.21 -16.03
C GLY A 164 -0.83 1.85 -17.25
N ALA A 165 -2.17 1.94 -17.30
CA ALA A 165 -2.87 2.61 -18.40
C ALA A 165 -2.53 4.11 -18.48
N TRP A 166 -2.43 4.78 -17.35
CA TRP A 166 -2.02 6.18 -17.29
C TRP A 166 -0.55 6.39 -17.68
N ALA A 167 0.34 5.49 -17.23
CA ALA A 167 1.75 5.54 -17.61
C ALA A 167 1.91 5.37 -19.14
N GLN A 168 1.22 4.38 -19.74
CA GLN A 168 1.22 4.17 -21.17
C GLN A 168 0.67 5.39 -21.93
N TYR A 169 -0.44 5.96 -21.49
CA TYR A 169 -1.04 7.14 -22.11
C TYR A 169 -0.14 8.37 -22.02
N GLY A 170 0.54 8.58 -20.89
CA GLY A 170 1.35 9.78 -20.63
C GLY A 170 2.78 9.73 -21.17
N LEU A 171 3.38 8.54 -21.19
CA LEU A 171 4.78 8.35 -21.58
C LEU A 171 4.94 7.72 -22.96
N GLY A 172 3.90 7.09 -23.48
CA GLY A 172 3.95 6.30 -24.70
C GLY A 172 4.55 4.90 -24.45
N THR A 173 4.63 4.10 -25.49
CA THR A 173 5.28 2.77 -25.51
C THR A 173 6.35 2.77 -26.59
#